data_ff5ef7e6596ae9b7d2e8c6abe76edd4e
#
_entry.id   ff5ef7e6596ae9b7d2e8c6abe76edd4e
#
_cell.length_a   1.000
_cell.length_b   1.000
_cell.length_c   1.000
_cell.angle_alpha   90.00
_cell.angle_beta   90.00
_cell.angle_gamma   90.00
#
_symmetry.space_group_name_H-M   'P 1'
#
loop_
_entity.id
_entity.type
_entity.pdbx_description
1 polymer ?
#
loop_
_entity_poly.entity_id
_entity_poly.type
_entity_poly.pdbx_seq_one_letter_code
_entity_poly.pdbx_strand_id
1 'polypeptide(L)'
;MSSTGRRRALTKRETRAALLDAGLTEFAAHGLDTPSLDAICARAGFTRGAFYVHFRDREDFVVAVMERELATFLDVVIATGDRAYDLEHTITRFADALEPALATRRGRRQTPAPLAGGVQLHRLLEACARSSAIRGRVVGLIQQAVGRLSQVAAAGQAERTVRRDVESGQVATLLVMLAIGLLTAAEIGMPLDSAAGRETVLALLGTPRRTGAR
;
A
#
# COMPACT_ATOMS: atom_id res chain seq x y z
N MET A 1 20.73 35.59 -30.25
CA MET A 1 21.02 34.13 -30.38
C MET A 1 20.08 33.39 -29.45
N SER A 2 19.00 32.90 -30.01
CA SER A 2 17.89 32.30 -29.26
C SER A 2 18.20 30.82 -28.99
N SER A 3 18.44 30.48 -27.74
CA SER A 3 18.54 29.11 -27.25
C SER A 3 17.12 28.54 -27.10
N THR A 4 16.57 28.00 -28.16
CA THR A 4 15.33 27.23 -28.13
C THR A 4 15.67 25.86 -27.56
N GLY A 5 15.55 25.70 -26.23
CA GLY A 5 15.66 24.41 -25.54
C GLY A 5 14.62 23.46 -26.13
N ARG A 6 15.04 22.47 -26.93
CA ARG A 6 14.22 21.41 -27.51
C ARG A 6 13.65 20.61 -26.34
N ARG A 7 12.40 20.89 -25.95
CA ARG A 7 11.64 20.12 -24.96
C ARG A 7 11.60 18.68 -25.49
N ARG A 8 12.35 17.77 -24.84
CA ARG A 8 12.34 16.35 -25.18
C ARG A 8 10.89 15.85 -25.04
N ALA A 9 10.33 15.29 -26.11
CA ALA A 9 9.02 14.69 -26.05
C ALA A 9 9.09 13.52 -25.03
N LEU A 10 8.24 13.58 -24.01
CA LEU A 10 8.14 12.50 -23.03
C LEU A 10 7.57 11.25 -23.71
N THR A 11 8.10 10.10 -23.35
CA THR A 11 7.56 8.81 -23.80
C THR A 11 6.17 8.59 -23.25
N LYS A 12 5.39 7.70 -23.87
CA LYS A 12 4.07 7.29 -23.38
C LYS A 12 4.13 6.83 -21.91
N ARG A 13 5.19 6.12 -21.52
CA ARG A 13 5.38 5.65 -20.14
C ARG A 13 5.64 6.80 -19.16
N GLU A 14 6.48 7.76 -19.54
CA GLU A 14 6.79 8.94 -18.71
C GLU A 14 5.56 9.82 -18.51
N THR A 15 4.76 10.03 -19.57
CA THR A 15 3.50 10.77 -19.49
C THR A 15 2.51 10.10 -18.54
N ARG A 16 2.36 8.75 -18.65
CA ARG A 16 1.49 8.00 -17.74
C ARG A 16 1.95 8.10 -16.28
N ALA A 17 3.25 7.99 -16.03
CA ALA A 17 3.82 8.12 -14.68
C ALA A 17 3.55 9.52 -14.11
N ALA A 18 3.80 10.59 -14.86
CA ALA A 18 3.56 11.95 -14.41
C ALA A 18 2.07 12.23 -14.10
N LEU A 19 1.15 11.68 -14.89
CA LEU A 19 -0.28 11.76 -14.60
C LEU A 19 -0.62 11.04 -13.27
N LEU A 20 -0.07 9.84 -13.03
CA LEU A 20 -0.29 9.10 -11.79
C LEU A 20 0.30 9.84 -10.58
N ASP A 21 1.47 10.47 -10.69
CA ASP A 21 2.09 11.27 -9.62
C ASP A 21 1.23 12.50 -9.27
N ALA A 22 0.73 13.19 -10.31
CA ALA A 22 -0.17 14.31 -10.13
C ALA A 22 -1.48 13.90 -9.46
N GLY A 23 -2.07 12.78 -9.91
CA GLY A 23 -3.27 12.22 -9.32
C GLY A 23 -3.10 11.86 -7.87
N LEU A 24 -2.01 11.18 -7.53
CA LEU A 24 -1.69 10.84 -6.14
C LEU A 24 -1.62 12.09 -5.26
N THR A 25 -0.90 13.12 -5.71
CA THR A 25 -0.77 14.39 -4.98
C THR A 25 -2.13 15.06 -4.77
N GLU A 26 -2.97 15.12 -5.80
CA GLU A 26 -4.31 15.70 -5.70
C GLU A 26 -5.23 14.88 -4.78
N PHE A 27 -5.20 13.55 -4.90
CA PHE A 27 -6.00 12.66 -4.07
C PHE A 27 -5.59 12.68 -2.59
N ALA A 28 -4.30 12.78 -2.32
CA ALA A 28 -3.79 12.92 -0.95
C ALA A 28 -4.27 14.23 -0.30
N ALA A 29 -4.25 15.33 -1.04
CA ALA A 29 -4.64 16.64 -0.52
C ALA A 29 -6.16 16.83 -0.39
N HIS A 30 -6.94 16.33 -1.36
CA HIS A 30 -8.35 16.69 -1.52
C HIS A 30 -9.32 15.50 -1.50
N GLY A 31 -8.80 14.25 -1.43
CA GLY A 31 -9.59 13.03 -1.52
C GLY A 31 -9.84 12.57 -2.96
N LEU A 32 -10.40 11.35 -3.09
CA LEU A 32 -10.53 10.68 -4.39
C LEU A 32 -11.56 11.33 -5.31
N ASP A 33 -12.56 12.05 -4.79
CA ASP A 33 -13.69 12.56 -5.57
C ASP A 33 -13.54 14.04 -5.97
N THR A 34 -12.88 14.83 -5.14
CA THR A 34 -12.83 16.28 -5.27
C THR A 34 -12.01 16.79 -6.46
N PRO A 35 -10.79 16.28 -6.75
CA PRO A 35 -9.97 16.82 -7.82
C PRO A 35 -10.60 16.57 -9.19
N SER A 36 -10.72 17.62 -10.00
CA SER A 36 -11.15 17.50 -11.40
C SER A 36 -10.04 16.91 -12.26
N LEU A 37 -10.42 16.29 -13.40
CA LEU A 37 -9.42 15.84 -14.38
C LEU A 37 -8.56 17.02 -14.91
N ASP A 38 -9.15 18.22 -14.99
CA ASP A 38 -8.42 19.42 -15.43
C ASP A 38 -7.34 19.80 -14.40
N ALA A 39 -7.64 19.75 -13.11
CA ALA A 39 -6.66 20.00 -12.05
C ALA A 39 -5.50 18.99 -12.11
N ILE A 40 -5.81 17.70 -12.27
CA ILE A 40 -4.81 16.63 -12.38
C ILE A 40 -3.95 16.82 -13.63
N CYS A 41 -4.56 17.07 -14.79
CA CYS A 41 -3.85 17.30 -16.04
C CYS A 41 -2.96 18.55 -15.97
N ALA A 42 -3.47 19.65 -15.42
CA ALA A 42 -2.72 20.90 -15.23
C ALA A 42 -1.50 20.70 -14.33
N ARG A 43 -1.66 19.99 -13.20
CA ARG A 43 -0.54 19.64 -12.31
C ARG A 43 0.51 18.78 -13.01
N ALA A 44 0.08 17.82 -13.82
CA ALA A 44 0.97 16.95 -14.59
C ALA A 44 1.63 17.66 -15.80
N GLY A 45 1.17 18.85 -16.17
CA GLY A 45 1.63 19.59 -17.34
C GLY A 45 1.12 19.02 -18.67
N PHE A 46 -0.05 18.36 -18.68
CA PHE A 46 -0.65 17.73 -19.84
C PHE A 46 -2.09 18.20 -20.08
N THR A 47 -2.60 17.92 -21.29
CA THR A 47 -3.98 18.19 -21.68
C THR A 47 -4.88 16.99 -21.33
N ARG A 48 -6.22 17.21 -21.28
CA ARG A 48 -7.21 16.10 -21.19
C ARG A 48 -7.08 15.10 -22.33
N GLY A 49 -6.71 15.55 -23.53
CA GLY A 49 -6.46 14.66 -24.66
C GLY A 49 -5.33 13.67 -24.36
N ALA A 50 -4.23 14.14 -23.76
CA ALA A 50 -3.14 13.26 -23.33
C ALA A 50 -3.58 12.28 -22.22
N PHE A 51 -4.46 12.71 -21.30
CA PHE A 51 -5.03 11.84 -20.29
C PHE A 51 -5.78 10.65 -20.91
N TYR A 52 -6.68 10.90 -21.87
CA TYR A 52 -7.49 9.85 -22.49
C TYR A 52 -6.71 8.89 -23.40
N VAL A 53 -5.45 9.20 -23.74
CA VAL A 53 -4.53 8.25 -24.38
C VAL A 53 -4.12 7.13 -23.41
N HIS A 54 -4.19 7.38 -22.09
CA HIS A 54 -3.68 6.47 -21.05
C HIS A 54 -4.78 5.84 -20.17
N PHE A 55 -5.91 6.54 -19.99
CA PHE A 55 -6.99 6.15 -19.10
C PHE A 55 -8.34 6.36 -19.80
N ARG A 56 -9.23 5.37 -19.70
CA ARG A 56 -10.56 5.41 -20.34
C ARG A 56 -11.45 6.49 -19.73
N ASP A 57 -11.41 6.56 -18.40
CA ASP A 57 -12.23 7.44 -17.60
C ASP A 57 -11.56 7.74 -16.26
N ARG A 58 -12.26 8.48 -15.40
CA ARG A 58 -11.79 8.82 -14.08
C ARG A 58 -11.64 7.61 -13.16
N GLU A 59 -12.56 6.65 -13.22
CA GLU A 59 -12.50 5.45 -12.37
C GLU A 59 -11.28 4.59 -12.71
N ASP A 60 -11.02 4.38 -14.00
CA ASP A 60 -9.83 3.68 -14.48
C ASP A 60 -8.54 4.36 -13.99
N PHE A 61 -8.52 5.69 -13.97
CA PHE A 61 -7.40 6.48 -13.44
C PHE A 61 -7.24 6.33 -11.92
N VAL A 62 -8.32 6.46 -11.13
CA VAL A 62 -8.30 6.28 -9.66
C VAL A 62 -7.74 4.90 -9.32
N VAL A 63 -8.25 3.87 -9.99
CA VAL A 63 -7.77 2.49 -9.81
C VAL A 63 -6.28 2.38 -10.14
N ALA A 64 -5.83 2.96 -11.26
CA ALA A 64 -4.42 2.89 -11.64
C ALA A 64 -3.48 3.59 -10.64
N VAL A 65 -3.92 4.69 -10.03
CA VAL A 65 -3.19 5.33 -8.92
C VAL A 65 -3.12 4.40 -7.72
N MET A 66 -4.25 3.80 -7.32
CA MET A 66 -4.29 2.88 -6.17
C MET A 66 -3.45 1.61 -6.41
N GLU A 67 -3.53 1.03 -7.60
CA GLU A 67 -2.71 -0.13 -7.98
C GLU A 67 -1.22 0.16 -7.81
N ARG A 68 -0.77 1.30 -8.31
CA ARG A 68 0.64 1.68 -8.20
C ARG A 68 1.07 1.87 -6.74
N GLU A 69 0.26 2.56 -5.94
CA GLU A 69 0.59 2.82 -4.54
C GLU A 69 0.60 1.52 -3.71
N LEU A 70 -0.37 0.64 -3.91
CA LEU A 70 -0.38 -0.64 -3.23
C LEU A 70 0.79 -1.52 -3.68
N ALA A 71 1.12 -1.55 -4.96
CA ALA A 71 2.29 -2.27 -5.46
C ALA A 71 3.58 -1.76 -4.81
N THR A 72 3.77 -0.43 -4.75
CA THR A 72 4.91 0.20 -4.09
C THR A 72 4.96 -0.15 -2.61
N PHE A 73 3.82 -0.11 -1.91
CA PHE A 73 3.74 -0.48 -0.50
C PHE A 73 4.11 -1.96 -0.28
N LEU A 74 3.56 -2.86 -1.10
CA LEU A 74 3.89 -4.29 -1.01
C LEU A 74 5.36 -4.56 -1.31
N ASP A 75 5.98 -3.85 -2.26
CA ASP A 75 7.40 -3.98 -2.56
C ASP A 75 8.29 -3.43 -1.43
N VAL A 76 7.81 -2.42 -0.71
CA VAL A 76 8.48 -1.94 0.51
C VAL A 76 8.38 -2.96 1.64
N VAL A 77 7.20 -3.53 1.88
CA VAL A 77 6.93 -4.43 3.02
C VAL A 77 7.45 -5.84 2.75
N ILE A 78 7.16 -6.40 1.57
CA ILE A 78 7.59 -7.75 1.19
C ILE A 78 8.92 -7.62 0.45
N ALA A 79 10.02 -7.95 1.14
CA ALA A 79 11.35 -7.89 0.58
C ALA A 79 11.47 -8.71 -0.73
N THR A 80 12.34 -8.23 -1.61
CA THR A 80 12.79 -8.95 -2.82
C THR A 80 14.27 -9.30 -2.66
N GLY A 81 14.74 -10.36 -3.29
CA GLY A 81 16.14 -10.82 -3.20
C GLY A 81 16.34 -11.89 -2.11
N ASP A 82 17.52 -11.94 -1.50
CA ASP A 82 17.94 -13.02 -0.57
C ASP A 82 17.04 -13.19 0.67
N ARG A 83 16.26 -12.18 1.03
CA ARG A 83 15.30 -12.19 2.14
C ARG A 83 13.84 -12.14 1.69
N ALA A 84 13.58 -12.47 0.44
CA ALA A 84 12.24 -12.37 -0.18
C ALA A 84 11.16 -13.20 0.53
N TYR A 85 11.57 -14.19 1.31
CA TYR A 85 10.66 -15.14 1.97
C TYR A 85 10.82 -15.15 3.51
N ASP A 86 11.42 -14.11 4.08
CA ASP A 86 11.57 -13.96 5.53
C ASP A 86 10.35 -13.26 6.12
N LEU A 87 9.52 -14.01 6.84
CA LEU A 87 8.30 -13.47 7.46
C LEU A 87 8.60 -12.51 8.60
N GLU A 88 9.63 -12.76 9.41
CA GLU A 88 10.05 -11.84 10.49
C GLU A 88 10.47 -10.49 9.89
N HIS A 89 11.26 -10.52 8.83
CA HIS A 89 11.67 -9.32 8.11
C HIS A 89 10.47 -8.57 7.52
N THR A 90 9.52 -9.29 6.91
CA THR A 90 8.28 -8.72 6.35
C THR A 90 7.44 -8.03 7.41
N ILE A 91 7.23 -8.67 8.57
CA ILE A 91 6.48 -8.10 9.70
C ILE A 91 7.19 -6.87 10.27
N THR A 92 8.51 -6.92 10.39
CA THR A 92 9.31 -5.79 10.87
C THR A 92 9.20 -4.60 9.93
N ARG A 93 9.36 -4.79 8.62
CA ARG A 93 9.21 -3.72 7.63
C ARG A 93 7.81 -3.12 7.58
N PHE A 94 6.80 -3.93 7.80
CA PHE A 94 5.42 -3.43 7.92
C PHE A 94 5.27 -2.55 9.17
N ALA A 95 5.79 -2.96 10.32
CA ALA A 95 5.77 -2.17 11.54
C ALA A 95 6.52 -0.83 11.37
N ASP A 96 7.71 -0.87 10.75
CA ASP A 96 8.50 0.32 10.44
C ASP A 96 7.77 1.27 9.47
N ALA A 97 7.06 0.74 8.49
CA ALA A 97 6.26 1.53 7.56
C ALA A 97 5.04 2.20 8.23
N LEU A 98 4.53 1.63 9.32
CA LEU A 98 3.46 2.24 10.12
C LEU A 98 3.95 3.31 11.09
N GLU A 99 5.21 3.27 11.52
CA GLU A 99 5.73 4.13 12.58
C GLU A 99 5.56 5.63 12.30
N PRO A 100 5.82 6.15 11.08
CA PRO A 100 5.55 7.56 10.76
C PRO A 100 4.07 7.93 10.95
N ALA A 101 3.16 7.00 10.64
CA ALA A 101 1.72 7.16 10.85
C ALA A 101 1.35 7.33 12.33
N LEU A 102 2.04 6.59 13.19
CA LEU A 102 1.81 6.55 14.63
C LEU A 102 2.54 7.68 15.36
N ALA A 103 3.73 8.08 14.89
CA ALA A 103 4.56 9.12 15.50
C ALA A 103 3.99 10.53 15.37
N THR A 104 3.22 10.81 14.31
CA THR A 104 2.67 12.13 13.99
C THR A 104 1.69 12.68 15.04
N ARG A 105 1.30 11.87 16.02
CA ARG A 105 0.30 12.19 17.06
C ARG A 105 0.85 12.77 18.35
N ARG A 106 2.15 12.81 18.53
CA ARG A 106 2.74 13.33 19.78
C ARG A 106 2.85 14.85 19.87
N GLY A 107 2.20 15.63 19.01
CA GLY A 107 2.21 17.07 19.19
C GLY A 107 1.82 18.00 18.05
N ARG A 108 1.35 17.53 16.89
CA ARG A 108 0.85 18.42 15.82
C ARG A 108 -0.39 17.84 15.14
N ARG A 109 -1.38 18.72 14.87
CA ARG A 109 -2.47 18.44 13.91
C ARG A 109 -1.88 18.18 12.54
N GLN A 110 -1.58 16.94 12.24
CA GLN A 110 -1.24 16.53 10.89
C GLN A 110 -2.15 15.37 10.49
N THR A 111 -2.57 15.41 9.24
CA THR A 111 -3.36 14.38 8.56
C THR A 111 -2.86 12.99 8.90
N PRO A 112 -3.76 12.02 9.12
CA PRO A 112 -3.37 10.63 9.31
C PRO A 112 -2.41 10.21 8.20
N ALA A 113 -1.35 9.49 8.56
CA ALA A 113 -0.41 9.01 7.56
C ALA A 113 -1.13 8.00 6.68
N PRO A 114 -0.98 8.17 5.41
CA PRO A 114 -1.65 7.37 4.42
C PRO A 114 -0.92 6.04 4.20
N LEU A 115 -1.61 5.11 3.58
CA LEU A 115 -0.94 4.11 2.73
C LEU A 115 0.14 4.82 1.93
N ALA A 116 1.32 4.23 1.74
CA ALA A 116 2.41 4.86 1.02
C ALA A 116 1.85 5.74 -0.11
N GLY A 117 2.10 7.04 -0.07
CA GLY A 117 1.60 7.97 -1.08
C GLY A 117 0.46 8.92 -0.71
N GLY A 118 -0.11 8.85 0.48
CA GLY A 118 -1.05 9.91 0.92
C GLY A 118 -2.54 9.58 0.86
N VAL A 119 -2.96 8.44 0.35
CA VAL A 119 -4.38 8.08 0.29
C VAL A 119 -4.85 7.43 1.58
N GLN A 120 -5.89 7.98 2.17
CA GLN A 120 -6.48 7.47 3.40
C GLN A 120 -7.36 6.25 3.11
N LEU A 121 -7.26 5.22 3.96
CA LEU A 121 -7.99 3.97 3.77
C LEU A 121 -9.51 4.18 3.75
N HIS A 122 -10.05 5.04 4.62
CA HIS A 122 -11.48 5.32 4.64
C HIS A 122 -11.98 5.90 3.30
N ARG A 123 -11.20 6.74 2.62
CA ARG A 123 -11.56 7.28 1.31
C ARG A 123 -11.58 6.20 0.21
N LEU A 124 -10.66 5.24 0.31
CA LEU A 124 -10.68 4.08 -0.57
C LEU A 124 -11.93 3.22 -0.33
N LEU A 125 -12.30 3.00 0.92
CA LEU A 125 -13.52 2.24 1.27
C LEU A 125 -14.78 2.96 0.79
N GLU A 126 -14.86 4.30 0.91
CA GLU A 126 -15.95 5.09 0.32
C GLU A 126 -16.03 4.94 -1.20
N ALA A 127 -14.90 4.99 -1.90
CA ALA A 127 -14.85 4.78 -3.35
C ALA A 127 -15.34 3.37 -3.73
N CYS A 128 -14.92 2.34 -2.97
CA CYS A 128 -15.40 0.96 -3.15
C CYS A 128 -16.90 0.81 -2.89
N ALA A 129 -17.46 1.57 -1.96
CA ALA A 129 -18.91 1.55 -1.70
C ALA A 129 -19.70 2.14 -2.86
N ARG A 130 -19.16 3.16 -3.53
CA ARG A 130 -19.82 3.88 -4.63
C ARG A 130 -19.61 3.23 -6.01
N SER A 131 -18.48 2.55 -6.24
CA SER A 131 -18.13 1.93 -7.52
C SER A 131 -17.81 0.45 -7.38
N SER A 132 -18.62 -0.39 -8.05
CA SER A 132 -18.35 -1.83 -8.13
C SER A 132 -17.07 -2.15 -8.92
N ALA A 133 -16.72 -1.30 -9.90
CA ALA A 133 -15.50 -1.44 -10.67
C ALA A 133 -14.26 -1.20 -9.80
N ILE A 134 -14.24 -0.11 -9.01
CA ILE A 134 -13.17 0.17 -8.05
C ILE A 134 -13.08 -0.96 -7.02
N ARG A 135 -14.21 -1.37 -6.44
CA ARG A 135 -14.25 -2.46 -5.46
C ARG A 135 -13.67 -3.76 -6.01
N GLY A 136 -14.07 -4.17 -7.22
CA GLY A 136 -13.56 -5.40 -7.84
C GLY A 136 -12.04 -5.38 -8.03
N ARG A 137 -11.49 -4.23 -8.43
CA ARG A 137 -10.04 -4.06 -8.60
C ARG A 137 -9.31 -4.06 -7.27
N VAL A 138 -9.83 -3.37 -6.24
CA VAL A 138 -9.24 -3.36 -4.89
C VAL A 138 -9.24 -4.76 -4.28
N VAL A 139 -10.32 -5.52 -4.43
CA VAL A 139 -10.38 -6.93 -4.01
C VAL A 139 -9.30 -7.75 -4.72
N GLY A 140 -9.11 -7.56 -6.02
CA GLY A 140 -8.03 -8.22 -6.78
C GLY A 140 -6.64 -7.89 -6.25
N LEU A 141 -6.38 -6.63 -5.86
CA LEU A 141 -5.11 -6.21 -5.27
C LEU A 141 -4.88 -6.84 -3.89
N ILE A 142 -5.94 -6.92 -3.07
CA ILE A 142 -5.87 -7.61 -1.76
C ILE A 142 -5.55 -9.09 -1.96
N GLN A 143 -6.17 -9.76 -2.94
CA GLN A 143 -5.88 -11.16 -3.27
C GLN A 143 -4.42 -11.36 -3.73
N GLN A 144 -3.87 -10.43 -4.51
CA GLN A 144 -2.46 -10.45 -4.89
C GLN A 144 -1.54 -10.30 -3.66
N ALA A 145 -1.87 -9.41 -2.72
CA ALA A 145 -1.14 -9.28 -1.47
C ALA A 145 -1.16 -10.57 -0.65
N VAL A 146 -2.33 -11.21 -0.51
CA VAL A 146 -2.47 -12.51 0.15
C VAL A 146 -1.62 -13.56 -0.56
N GLY A 147 -1.63 -13.62 -1.88
CA GLY A 147 -0.81 -14.55 -2.66
C GLY A 147 0.70 -14.39 -2.39
N ARG A 148 1.21 -13.15 -2.41
CA ARG A 148 2.62 -12.87 -2.11
C ARG A 148 2.99 -13.27 -0.67
N LEU A 149 2.17 -12.90 0.32
CA LEU A 149 2.41 -13.25 1.73
C LEU A 149 2.27 -14.74 1.99
N SER A 150 1.40 -15.45 1.27
CA SER A 150 1.30 -16.91 1.35
C SER A 150 2.60 -17.60 0.93
N GLN A 151 3.27 -17.10 -0.11
CA GLN A 151 4.60 -17.60 -0.51
C GLN A 151 5.65 -17.38 0.58
N VAL A 152 5.65 -16.18 1.22
CA VAL A 152 6.54 -15.87 2.34
C VAL A 152 6.28 -16.80 3.53
N ALA A 153 5.01 -17.00 3.89
CA ALA A 153 4.63 -17.89 4.98
C ALA A 153 5.00 -19.36 4.69
N ALA A 154 4.77 -19.83 3.47
CA ALA A 154 5.13 -21.19 3.05
C ALA A 154 6.64 -21.46 3.11
N ALA A 155 7.45 -20.48 2.68
CA ALA A 155 8.91 -20.57 2.79
C ALA A 155 9.35 -20.63 4.26
N GLY A 156 8.82 -19.77 5.12
CA GLY A 156 9.11 -19.82 6.56
C GLY A 156 8.66 -21.13 7.22
N GLN A 157 7.56 -21.74 6.75
CA GLN A 157 7.13 -23.07 7.18
C GLN A 157 8.11 -24.16 6.74
N ALA A 158 8.65 -24.08 5.52
CA ALA A 158 9.68 -25.01 5.03
C ALA A 158 10.97 -24.91 5.87
N GLU A 159 11.37 -23.70 6.22
CA GLU A 159 12.54 -23.40 7.06
C GLU A 159 12.28 -23.59 8.57
N ARG A 160 11.06 -23.90 8.97
CA ARG A 160 10.65 -24.08 10.37
C ARG A 160 10.75 -22.83 11.24
N THR A 161 10.73 -21.66 10.65
CA THR A 161 10.65 -20.36 11.35
C THR A 161 9.20 -19.98 11.63
N VAL A 162 8.25 -20.45 10.81
CA VAL A 162 6.81 -20.25 10.94
C VAL A 162 6.11 -21.54 11.34
N ARG A 163 5.08 -21.43 12.18
CA ARG A 163 4.25 -22.58 12.61
C ARG A 163 3.62 -23.28 11.40
N ARG A 164 3.52 -24.62 11.49
CA ARG A 164 3.10 -25.48 10.37
C ARG A 164 1.71 -26.09 10.55
N ASP A 165 1.08 -25.83 11.67
CA ASP A 165 -0.26 -26.31 12.03
C ASP A 165 -1.39 -25.39 11.50
N VAL A 166 -1.01 -24.28 10.83
CA VAL A 166 -1.92 -23.38 10.12
C VAL A 166 -1.47 -23.28 8.68
N GLU A 167 -2.40 -23.36 7.74
CA GLU A 167 -2.13 -23.28 6.30
C GLU A 167 -1.59 -21.90 5.93
N SER A 168 -0.59 -21.84 5.04
CA SER A 168 0.12 -20.60 4.68
C SER A 168 -0.79 -19.50 4.13
N GLY A 169 -1.83 -19.84 3.36
CA GLY A 169 -2.82 -18.90 2.86
C GLY A 169 -3.69 -18.31 3.97
N GLN A 170 -3.98 -19.07 5.01
CA GLN A 170 -4.71 -18.57 6.19
C GLN A 170 -3.83 -17.62 7.00
N VAL A 171 -2.54 -17.94 7.19
CA VAL A 171 -1.57 -17.01 7.81
C VAL A 171 -1.52 -15.70 7.03
N ALA A 172 -1.40 -15.77 5.71
CA ALA A 172 -1.35 -14.60 4.85
C ALA A 172 -2.64 -13.75 4.94
N THR A 173 -3.80 -14.40 4.92
CA THR A 173 -5.09 -13.73 5.05
C THR A 173 -5.21 -13.00 6.37
N LEU A 174 -4.83 -13.63 7.48
CA LEU A 174 -4.83 -12.99 8.81
C LEU A 174 -3.89 -11.80 8.85
N LEU A 175 -2.70 -11.89 8.26
CA LEU A 175 -1.75 -10.77 8.20
C LEU A 175 -2.31 -9.59 7.41
N VAL A 176 -2.96 -9.84 6.28
CA VAL A 176 -3.60 -8.77 5.49
C VAL A 176 -4.75 -8.12 6.25
N MET A 177 -5.60 -8.92 6.93
CA MET A 177 -6.69 -8.37 7.75
C MET A 177 -6.14 -7.56 8.93
N LEU A 178 -5.09 -8.05 9.59
CA LEU A 178 -4.40 -7.31 10.65
C LEU A 178 -3.82 -5.99 10.12
N ALA A 179 -3.18 -6.00 8.95
CA ALA A 179 -2.64 -4.80 8.33
C ALA A 179 -3.72 -3.75 8.05
N ILE A 180 -4.86 -4.16 7.48
CA ILE A 180 -6.02 -3.28 7.26
C ILE A 180 -6.55 -2.73 8.59
N GLY A 181 -6.66 -3.57 9.62
CA GLY A 181 -7.09 -3.17 10.95
C GLY A 181 -6.14 -2.15 11.59
N LEU A 182 -4.83 -2.36 11.50
CA LEU A 182 -3.81 -1.45 12.04
C LEU A 182 -3.81 -0.10 11.29
N LEU A 183 -3.95 -0.10 9.97
CA LEU A 183 -4.08 1.12 9.17
C LEU A 183 -5.34 1.91 9.57
N THR A 184 -6.47 1.21 9.74
CA THR A 184 -7.72 1.82 10.22
C THR A 184 -7.55 2.42 11.62
N ALA A 185 -6.96 1.65 12.55
CA ALA A 185 -6.68 2.11 13.91
C ALA A 185 -5.77 3.34 13.92
N ALA A 186 -4.75 3.38 13.06
CA ALA A 186 -3.90 4.54 12.88
C ALA A 186 -4.68 5.75 12.35
N GLU A 187 -5.60 5.59 11.41
CA GLU A 187 -6.42 6.68 10.86
C GLU A 187 -7.37 7.29 11.91
N ILE A 188 -8.04 6.45 12.71
CA ILE A 188 -8.96 6.93 13.75
C ILE A 188 -8.27 7.41 15.03
N GLY A 189 -6.95 7.23 15.13
CA GLY A 189 -6.20 7.73 16.24
C GLY A 189 -6.10 6.82 17.44
N MET A 190 -6.34 5.59 17.28
CA MET A 190 -6.12 4.62 18.31
C MET A 190 -4.63 4.56 18.68
N PRO A 191 -4.27 4.64 19.97
CA PRO A 191 -2.88 4.48 20.36
C PRO A 191 -2.44 3.04 20.09
N LEU A 192 -1.36 2.89 19.32
CA LEU A 192 -0.78 1.60 18.98
C LEU A 192 0.68 1.58 19.42
N ASP A 193 1.09 0.46 20.02
CA ASP A 193 2.48 0.13 20.25
C ASP A 193 2.94 -0.82 19.15
N SER A 194 3.63 -0.27 18.14
CA SER A 194 4.09 -1.03 16.96
C SER A 194 5.14 -2.09 17.35
N ALA A 195 5.97 -1.82 18.36
CA ALA A 195 6.99 -2.76 18.83
C ALA A 195 6.35 -3.96 19.53
N ALA A 196 5.46 -3.71 20.49
CA ALA A 196 4.72 -4.77 21.18
C ALA A 196 3.83 -5.57 20.24
N GLY A 197 3.19 -4.90 19.26
CA GLY A 197 2.40 -5.53 18.22
C GLY A 197 3.22 -6.48 17.36
N ARG A 198 4.40 -6.04 16.89
CA ARG A 198 5.34 -6.86 16.14
C ARG A 198 5.77 -8.10 16.92
N GLU A 199 6.21 -7.94 18.17
CA GLU A 199 6.64 -9.05 19.02
C GLU A 199 5.51 -10.07 19.24
N THR A 200 4.29 -9.58 19.45
CA THR A 200 3.10 -10.44 19.61
C THR A 200 2.82 -11.25 18.34
N VAL A 201 2.85 -10.62 17.17
CA VAL A 201 2.62 -11.31 15.88
C VAL A 201 3.70 -12.37 15.65
N LEU A 202 4.97 -12.04 15.88
CA LEU A 202 6.08 -12.99 15.73
C LEU A 202 5.97 -14.16 16.72
N ALA A 203 5.55 -13.91 17.96
CA ALA A 203 5.32 -14.97 18.95
C ALA A 203 4.17 -15.91 18.58
N LEU A 204 3.10 -15.37 17.96
CA LEU A 204 1.95 -16.15 17.52
C LEU A 204 2.23 -16.99 16.28
N LEU A 205 3.04 -16.48 15.36
CA LEU A 205 3.33 -17.12 14.07
C LEU A 205 4.60 -17.98 14.10
N GLY A 206 5.52 -17.70 15.01
CA GLY A 206 6.75 -18.48 15.19
C GLY A 206 6.46 -19.92 15.63
N THR A 207 7.41 -20.80 15.38
CA THR A 207 7.35 -22.17 15.94
C THR A 207 7.42 -22.09 17.47
N PRO A 208 6.53 -22.80 18.21
CA PRO A 208 6.61 -22.85 19.65
C PRO A 208 8.01 -23.30 20.07
N ARG A 209 8.71 -22.47 20.86
CA ARG A 209 9.94 -22.93 21.51
C ARG A 209 9.56 -24.13 22.35
N ARG A 210 10.10 -25.31 22.02
CA ARG A 210 9.99 -26.48 22.92
C ARG A 210 10.60 -26.07 24.25
N THR A 211 9.75 -25.69 25.19
CA THR A 211 10.14 -25.60 26.60
C THR A 211 10.65 -27.01 26.94
N GLY A 212 11.96 -27.12 27.11
CA GLY A 212 12.58 -28.39 27.50
C GLY A 212 11.90 -28.83 28.77
N ALA A 213 11.24 -30.00 28.72
CA ALA A 213 10.85 -30.72 29.92
C ALA A 213 12.17 -31.03 30.64
N ARG A 214 12.32 -30.47 31.85
CA ARG A 214 13.25 -30.94 32.84
C ARG A 214 12.64 -32.14 33.54
#